data_bc2be26864bfed2fa37832bb81caf6d1
#
_entry.id   bc2be26864bfed2fa37832bb81caf6d1
#
_cell.length_a   1.000
_cell.length_b   1.000
_cell.length_c   1.000
_cell.angle_alpha   90.00
_cell.angle_beta   90.00
_cell.angle_gamma   90.00
#
_symmetry.space_group_name_H-M   'P 1'
#
loop_
_entity.id
_entity.type
_entity.pdbx_description
1 polymer ?
#
loop_
_entity_poly.entity_id
_entity_poly.type
_entity_poly.pdbx_seq_one_letter_code
_entity_poly.pdbx_strand_id
1 'polypeptide(L)'
;MYYEINANILPQIRLVDTAVLEPPYVHRRRQPDEYILYIMKQGVLYLKEGPKEYELREGDILLLDTEFVHEGLKASECEYFYIHFRHPQICRRDEAPGFMENLLEIRGSCLQQDSGSYKRYRDDCLWLPKFVSLGKKSGYLRVLQLIQEAMEQHRNQMENYKTACECRFMEALVTISRESLSSWTARPTHGIPSSYHRVHELLNYLNENYHRQISGAGIEEEFSCNFDYLNRVFKKNIGKTIFACLNEIRIHRAMELLATTSMKISVVGYRVGFRDDGYFCKVFKKYTGISPGQYGTMAGVRQCEGESRETAGDR
;
A
#
# COMPACT_ATOMS: atom_id res chain seq x y z
N MET A 1 13.53 -11.15 -11.05
CA MET A 1 13.99 -11.49 -9.68
C MET A 1 13.38 -10.52 -8.69
N TYR A 2 12.77 -11.04 -7.62
CA TYR A 2 12.10 -10.31 -6.55
C TYR A 2 12.58 -10.80 -5.19
N TYR A 3 12.34 -10.00 -4.16
CA TYR A 3 12.53 -10.36 -2.76
C TYR A 3 11.19 -10.34 -2.05
N GLU A 4 10.87 -11.46 -1.42
CA GLU A 4 9.74 -11.62 -0.53
C GLU A 4 10.16 -11.19 0.87
N ILE A 5 9.44 -10.24 1.46
CA ILE A 5 9.76 -9.64 2.77
C ILE A 5 8.51 -9.70 3.63
N ASN A 6 8.62 -10.19 4.87
CA ASN A 6 7.51 -10.17 5.82
C ASN A 6 7.28 -8.74 6.32
N ALA A 7 6.18 -8.12 5.89
CA ALA A 7 5.83 -6.74 6.23
C ALA A 7 5.39 -6.53 7.70
N ASN A 8 5.19 -7.61 8.48
CA ASN A 8 4.87 -7.52 9.90
C ASN A 8 6.12 -7.35 10.80
N ILE A 9 7.32 -7.44 10.21
CA ILE A 9 8.60 -7.32 10.90
C ILE A 9 9.33 -6.11 10.33
N LEU A 10 9.75 -5.20 11.19
CA LEU A 10 10.51 -4.03 10.74
C LEU A 10 11.93 -4.44 10.30
N PRO A 11 12.45 -3.87 9.21
CA PRO A 11 13.83 -4.05 8.80
C PRO A 11 14.77 -3.36 9.81
N GLN A 12 15.83 -4.03 10.20
CA GLN A 12 16.85 -3.48 11.10
C GLN A 12 17.83 -2.61 10.31
N ILE A 13 17.77 -1.31 10.48
CA ILE A 13 18.63 -0.36 9.77
C ILE A 13 19.92 -0.14 10.57
N ARG A 14 21.06 -0.38 9.91
CA ARG A 14 22.37 -0.01 10.44
C ARG A 14 22.76 1.42 10.06
N LEU A 15 22.51 1.81 8.81
CA LEU A 15 22.93 3.09 8.26
C LEU A 15 21.98 3.53 7.15
N VAL A 16 21.59 4.79 7.18
CA VAL A 16 20.88 5.48 6.10
C VAL A 16 21.55 6.82 5.88
N ASP A 17 22.02 7.09 4.64
CA ASP A 17 22.64 8.36 4.31
C ASP A 17 22.62 8.62 2.79
N THR A 18 23.18 9.74 2.37
CA THR A 18 23.35 10.15 0.98
C THR A 18 24.82 10.02 0.58
N ALA A 19 25.05 9.46 -0.59
CA ALA A 19 26.37 9.47 -1.23
C ALA A 19 26.37 10.41 -2.43
N VAL A 20 27.45 11.20 -2.55
CA VAL A 20 27.77 11.99 -3.73
C VAL A 20 29.08 11.44 -4.28
N LEU A 21 29.06 11.04 -5.53
CA LEU A 21 30.26 10.61 -6.24
C LEU A 21 30.56 11.61 -7.36
N GLU A 22 31.84 11.98 -7.48
CA GLU A 22 32.36 12.85 -8.52
C GLU A 22 33.62 12.22 -9.13
N PRO A 23 33.87 12.39 -10.42
CA PRO A 23 35.12 11.95 -11.00
C PRO A 23 36.35 12.54 -10.27
N PRO A 24 37.43 11.78 -10.09
CA PRO A 24 37.73 10.46 -10.68
C PRO A 24 37.25 9.26 -9.86
N TYR A 25 36.48 9.45 -8.83
CA TYR A 25 36.11 8.38 -7.89
C TYR A 25 35.10 7.38 -8.50
N VAL A 26 35.32 6.11 -8.18
CA VAL A 26 34.48 4.99 -8.60
C VAL A 26 34.02 4.25 -7.35
N HIS A 27 32.82 3.70 -7.36
CA HIS A 27 32.31 2.93 -6.25
C HIS A 27 33.23 1.73 -5.93
N ARG A 28 33.60 1.58 -4.64
CA ARG A 28 34.56 0.56 -4.20
C ARG A 28 33.98 -0.85 -4.37
N ARG A 29 34.82 -1.79 -4.83
CA ARG A 29 34.47 -3.21 -4.87
C ARG A 29 34.38 -3.78 -3.44
N ARG A 30 33.21 -4.40 -3.14
CA ARG A 30 32.97 -5.09 -1.86
C ARG A 30 31.86 -6.14 -1.97
N GLN A 31 31.85 -7.08 -1.04
CA GLN A 31 30.69 -7.95 -0.78
C GLN A 31 30.06 -7.50 0.54
N PRO A 32 28.80 -7.11 0.56
CA PRO A 32 28.14 -6.71 1.79
C PRO A 32 27.69 -7.94 2.60
N ASP A 33 27.62 -7.80 3.93
CA ASP A 33 27.05 -8.78 4.86
C ASP A 33 25.59 -8.45 5.24
N GLU A 34 25.02 -7.47 4.58
CA GLU A 34 23.65 -6.95 4.74
C GLU A 34 23.12 -6.46 3.40
N TYR A 35 21.81 -6.36 3.28
CA TYR A 35 21.19 -5.77 2.09
C TYR A 35 21.43 -4.27 2.03
N ILE A 36 21.59 -3.74 0.81
CA ILE A 36 21.76 -2.30 0.60
C ILE A 36 20.78 -1.84 -0.47
N LEU A 37 19.89 -0.92 -0.11
CA LEU A 37 18.98 -0.29 -1.08
C LEU A 37 19.60 1.02 -1.58
N TYR A 38 19.80 1.13 -2.89
CA TYR A 38 20.18 2.37 -3.57
C TYR A 38 18.96 3.02 -4.20
N ILE A 39 18.83 4.35 -4.04
CA ILE A 39 17.76 5.16 -4.64
C ILE A 39 18.43 6.35 -5.29
N MET A 40 18.44 6.37 -6.62
CA MET A 40 19.12 7.41 -7.40
C MET A 40 18.35 8.72 -7.35
N LYS A 41 19.02 9.81 -6.92
CA LYS A 41 18.47 11.17 -6.83
C LYS A 41 18.79 11.98 -8.10
N GLN A 42 20.04 11.88 -8.58
CA GLN A 42 20.48 12.56 -9.80
C GLN A 42 21.73 11.91 -10.36
N GLY A 43 22.06 12.25 -11.61
CA GLY A 43 23.25 11.76 -12.29
C GLY A 43 23.12 10.31 -12.74
N VAL A 44 24.27 9.64 -12.92
CA VAL A 44 24.32 8.25 -13.39
C VAL A 44 25.36 7.48 -12.58
N LEU A 45 24.97 6.31 -12.05
CA LEU A 45 25.89 5.38 -11.39
C LEU A 45 26.04 4.11 -12.24
N TYR A 46 27.29 3.79 -12.59
CA TYR A 46 27.63 2.55 -13.30
C TYR A 46 28.12 1.50 -12.29
N LEU A 47 27.33 0.46 -12.09
CA LEU A 47 27.57 -0.54 -11.07
C LEU A 47 27.48 -1.95 -11.67
N LYS A 48 28.35 -2.84 -11.23
CA LYS A 48 28.27 -4.28 -11.47
C LYS A 48 27.97 -5.00 -10.18
N GLU A 49 27.07 -5.96 -10.22
CA GLU A 49 26.80 -6.87 -9.11
C GLU A 49 26.73 -8.30 -9.63
N GLY A 50 27.66 -9.15 -9.18
CA GLY A 50 27.84 -10.48 -9.75
C GLY A 50 28.06 -10.44 -11.26
N PRO A 51 27.25 -11.15 -12.06
CA PRO A 51 27.37 -11.12 -13.53
C PRO A 51 26.64 -9.95 -14.19
N LYS A 52 25.85 -9.15 -13.47
CA LYS A 52 24.95 -8.15 -14.03
C LYS A 52 25.52 -6.74 -13.88
N GLU A 53 25.43 -5.98 -14.96
CA GLU A 53 25.80 -4.57 -15.01
C GLU A 53 24.54 -3.71 -15.00
N TYR A 54 24.62 -2.57 -14.30
CA TYR A 54 23.55 -1.60 -14.14
C TYR A 54 24.05 -0.22 -14.49
N GLU A 55 23.25 0.50 -15.25
CA GLU A 55 23.37 1.94 -15.46
C GLU A 55 22.18 2.58 -14.75
N LEU A 56 22.42 3.08 -13.53
CA LEU A 56 21.37 3.63 -12.68
C LEU A 56 21.25 5.12 -12.91
N ARG A 57 20.05 5.59 -13.17
CA ARG A 57 19.69 7.00 -13.42
C ARG A 57 18.69 7.49 -12.39
N GLU A 58 18.42 8.78 -12.36
CA GLU A 58 17.39 9.38 -11.51
C GLU A 58 16.06 8.62 -11.60
N GLY A 59 15.50 8.26 -10.43
CA GLY A 59 14.28 7.44 -10.33
C GLY A 59 14.50 5.93 -10.29
N ASP A 60 15.74 5.47 -10.46
CA ASP A 60 16.09 4.06 -10.39
C ASP A 60 16.37 3.64 -8.93
N ILE A 61 15.91 2.45 -8.60
CA ILE A 61 16.07 1.82 -7.29
C ILE A 61 16.66 0.43 -7.50
N LEU A 62 17.74 0.13 -6.79
CA LEU A 62 18.44 -1.16 -6.83
C LEU A 62 18.64 -1.70 -5.42
N LEU A 63 18.22 -2.94 -5.19
CA LEU A 63 18.56 -3.68 -3.98
C LEU A 63 19.81 -4.52 -4.23
N LEU A 64 20.89 -4.25 -3.52
CA LEU A 64 22.12 -5.07 -3.52
C LEU A 64 21.97 -6.22 -2.54
N ASP A 65 22.38 -7.40 -3.01
CA ASP A 65 22.25 -8.67 -2.29
C ASP A 65 23.56 -9.05 -1.58
N THR A 66 23.43 -9.71 -0.43
CA THR A 66 24.56 -10.20 0.37
C THR A 66 25.37 -11.30 -0.33
N GLU A 67 24.74 -12.01 -1.28
CA GLU A 67 25.39 -13.11 -2.00
C GLU A 67 26.37 -12.64 -3.08
N PHE A 68 26.30 -11.37 -3.52
CA PHE A 68 27.06 -10.88 -4.66
C PHE A 68 28.05 -9.79 -4.28
N VAL A 69 29.22 -9.87 -4.90
CA VAL A 69 30.16 -8.76 -4.93
C VAL A 69 29.61 -7.67 -5.84
N HIS A 70 29.68 -6.41 -5.41
CA HIS A 70 29.39 -5.27 -6.26
C HIS A 70 30.57 -4.31 -6.37
N GLU A 71 30.69 -3.64 -7.49
CA GLU A 71 31.76 -2.68 -7.80
C GLU A 71 31.31 -1.63 -8.80
N GLY A 72 31.87 -0.42 -8.72
CA GLY A 72 31.70 0.61 -9.75
C GLY A 72 32.49 0.26 -11.01
N LEU A 73 31.90 0.52 -12.17
CA LEU A 73 32.54 0.22 -13.45
C LEU A 73 33.33 1.40 -14.00
N LYS A 74 32.83 2.62 -13.84
CA LYS A 74 33.47 3.85 -14.28
C LYS A 74 33.08 5.05 -13.43
N ALA A 75 33.93 6.05 -13.42
CA ALA A 75 33.68 7.32 -12.74
C ALA A 75 32.52 8.07 -13.41
N SER A 76 31.65 8.66 -12.59
CA SER A 76 30.52 9.48 -13.04
C SER A 76 30.05 10.37 -11.90
N GLU A 77 29.38 11.45 -12.25
CA GLU A 77 28.72 12.30 -11.26
C GLU A 77 27.36 11.75 -10.94
N CYS A 78 27.10 11.52 -9.65
CA CYS A 78 25.79 11.04 -9.18
C CYS A 78 25.57 11.32 -7.69
N GLU A 79 24.29 11.40 -7.32
CA GLU A 79 23.82 11.47 -5.94
C GLU A 79 22.73 10.40 -5.73
N TYR A 80 22.85 9.65 -4.63
CA TYR A 80 21.88 8.61 -4.28
C TYR A 80 21.79 8.41 -2.78
N PHE A 81 20.60 7.99 -2.31
CA PHE A 81 20.46 7.43 -0.98
C PHE A 81 20.96 6.00 -0.95
N TYR A 82 21.55 5.61 0.18
CA TYR A 82 21.89 4.22 0.45
C TYR A 82 21.44 3.85 1.85
N ILE A 83 20.76 2.69 1.95
CA ILE A 83 20.22 2.16 3.18
C ILE A 83 20.78 0.77 3.40
N HIS A 84 21.57 0.59 4.46
CA HIS A 84 22.11 -0.68 4.92
C HIS A 84 21.16 -1.29 5.93
N PHE A 85 20.61 -2.46 5.63
CA PHE A 85 19.64 -3.11 6.52
C PHE A 85 19.72 -4.62 6.51
N ARG A 86 19.22 -5.25 7.58
CA ARG A 86 18.94 -6.68 7.69
C ARG A 86 17.46 -6.90 7.91
N HIS A 87 16.97 -8.05 7.45
CA HIS A 87 15.61 -8.47 7.72
C HIS A 87 15.58 -9.99 7.92
N PRO A 88 15.01 -10.51 9.06
CA PRO A 88 15.11 -11.93 9.40
C PRO A 88 14.29 -12.85 8.47
N GLN A 89 13.32 -12.26 7.75
CA GLN A 89 12.45 -12.99 6.81
C GLN A 89 12.42 -12.25 5.47
N ILE A 90 13.57 -12.17 4.81
CA ILE A 90 13.73 -11.77 3.42
C ILE A 90 14.24 -12.96 2.61
N CYS A 91 13.55 -13.28 1.53
CA CYS A 91 13.89 -14.41 0.67
C CYS A 91 13.92 -13.95 -0.79
N ARG A 92 14.99 -14.33 -1.50
CA ARG A 92 15.06 -14.14 -2.95
C ARG A 92 14.13 -15.12 -3.68
N ARG A 93 13.43 -14.60 -4.69
CA ARG A 93 12.54 -15.37 -5.57
C ARG A 93 12.82 -15.04 -7.03
N ASP A 94 13.00 -16.05 -7.83
CA ASP A 94 13.02 -15.88 -9.28
C ASP A 94 11.59 -15.84 -9.81
N GLU A 95 11.38 -15.12 -10.92
CA GLU A 95 10.07 -15.03 -11.55
C GLU A 95 9.70 -16.39 -12.15
N ALA A 96 8.77 -17.09 -11.50
CA ALA A 96 8.13 -18.25 -12.10
C ALA A 96 6.99 -17.82 -13.04
N PRO A 97 6.65 -18.60 -14.07
CA PRO A 97 5.42 -18.38 -14.85
C PRO A 97 4.21 -18.27 -13.91
N GLY A 98 3.37 -17.25 -14.12
CA GLY A 98 2.20 -16.99 -13.26
C GLY A 98 2.48 -16.27 -11.94
N PHE A 99 3.73 -15.88 -11.68
CA PHE A 99 4.10 -15.16 -10.44
C PHE A 99 3.31 -13.85 -10.26
N MET A 100 3.21 -13.04 -11.31
CA MET A 100 2.52 -11.74 -11.25
C MET A 100 1.00 -11.91 -11.19
N GLU A 101 0.45 -12.91 -11.86
CA GLU A 101 -0.97 -13.26 -11.77
C GLU A 101 -1.34 -13.65 -10.34
N ASN A 102 -0.51 -14.43 -9.68
CA ASN A 102 -0.70 -14.81 -8.27
C ASN A 102 -0.65 -13.59 -7.34
N LEU A 103 0.29 -12.65 -7.56
CA LEU A 103 0.34 -11.40 -6.79
C LEU A 103 -0.93 -10.56 -6.96
N LEU A 104 -1.49 -10.53 -8.18
CA LEU A 104 -2.73 -9.81 -8.45
C LEU A 104 -3.94 -10.49 -7.82
N GLU A 105 -3.97 -11.82 -7.75
CA GLU A 105 -5.00 -12.57 -7.04
C GLU A 105 -4.95 -12.31 -5.53
N ILE A 106 -3.75 -12.31 -4.93
CA ILE A 106 -3.54 -11.96 -3.51
C ILE A 106 -4.05 -10.54 -3.25
N ARG A 107 -3.65 -9.58 -4.07
CA ARG A 107 -4.12 -8.18 -3.96
C ARG A 107 -5.62 -8.06 -4.15
N GLY A 108 -6.21 -8.80 -5.09
CA GLY A 108 -7.67 -8.85 -5.30
C GLY A 108 -8.40 -9.41 -4.08
N SER A 109 -7.88 -10.44 -3.43
CA SER A 109 -8.46 -11.01 -2.21
C SER A 109 -8.41 -10.05 -1.02
N CYS A 110 -7.38 -9.22 -0.91
CA CYS A 110 -7.29 -8.17 0.11
C CYS A 110 -8.40 -7.12 -0.03
N LEU A 111 -8.85 -6.84 -1.26
CA LEU A 111 -9.93 -5.87 -1.53
C LEU A 111 -11.33 -6.43 -1.23
N GLN A 112 -11.48 -7.75 -1.06
CA GLN A 112 -12.77 -8.41 -0.79
C GLN A 112 -13.10 -8.48 0.70
N GLN A 113 -12.19 -8.14 1.59
CA GLN A 113 -12.35 -8.33 3.02
C GLN A 113 -13.00 -7.11 3.70
N ASP A 114 -13.66 -7.40 4.81
CA ASP A 114 -14.36 -6.42 5.63
C ASP A 114 -13.37 -5.47 6.32
N SER A 115 -13.44 -4.18 6.00
CA SER A 115 -12.57 -3.14 6.56
C SER A 115 -12.73 -2.94 8.08
N GLY A 116 -13.82 -3.46 8.68
CA GLY A 116 -14.07 -3.44 10.13
C GLY A 116 -13.48 -4.61 10.91
N SER A 117 -12.81 -5.54 10.25
CA SER A 117 -12.26 -6.74 10.90
C SER A 117 -10.79 -6.56 11.25
N TYR A 118 -10.41 -6.85 12.51
CA TYR A 118 -9.00 -7.00 12.90
C TYR A 118 -8.32 -8.25 12.30
N LYS A 119 -9.05 -9.06 11.53
CA LYS A 119 -8.46 -10.22 10.83
C LYS A 119 -7.44 -9.69 9.82
N ARG A 120 -6.19 -10.09 10.02
CA ARG A 120 -5.10 -9.76 9.10
C ARG A 120 -5.38 -10.39 7.74
N TYR A 121 -5.21 -9.61 6.71
CA TYR A 121 -5.19 -10.05 5.33
C TYR A 121 -3.95 -10.92 5.07
N ARG A 122 -3.93 -11.64 3.97
CA ARG A 122 -2.71 -12.26 3.45
C ARG A 122 -1.79 -11.22 2.78
N ASP A 123 -1.68 -10.01 3.37
CA ASP A 123 -0.78 -8.95 2.91
C ASP A 123 0.46 -8.81 3.81
N ASP A 124 0.76 -9.86 4.56
CA ASP A 124 1.97 -9.98 5.36
C ASP A 124 3.24 -10.09 4.51
N CYS A 125 3.09 -10.22 3.20
CA CYS A 125 4.17 -10.40 2.25
C CYS A 125 4.33 -9.18 1.33
N LEU A 126 5.48 -8.52 1.41
CA LEU A 126 5.91 -7.46 0.52
C LEU A 126 6.81 -8.04 -0.59
N TRP A 127 6.58 -7.64 -1.83
CA TRP A 127 7.36 -8.06 -2.98
C TRP A 127 8.19 -6.90 -3.53
N LEU A 128 9.49 -6.91 -3.25
CA LEU A 128 10.41 -5.88 -3.70
C LEU A 128 11.17 -6.35 -4.94
N PRO A 129 11.08 -5.65 -6.09
CA PRO A 129 11.88 -6.00 -7.25
C PRO A 129 13.37 -5.75 -6.98
N LYS A 130 14.23 -6.58 -7.56
CA LYS A 130 15.69 -6.37 -7.53
C LYS A 130 16.09 -5.00 -8.08
N PHE A 131 15.43 -4.60 -9.16
CA PHE A 131 15.60 -3.32 -9.82
C PHE A 131 14.25 -2.79 -10.28
N VAL A 132 14.00 -1.52 -10.09
CA VAL A 132 12.83 -0.82 -10.61
C VAL A 132 13.16 0.62 -10.95
N SER A 133 12.61 1.11 -12.06
CA SER A 133 12.61 2.54 -12.39
C SER A 133 11.23 3.11 -12.15
N LEU A 134 11.10 4.01 -11.18
CA LEU A 134 9.85 4.70 -10.89
C LEU A 134 9.68 5.97 -11.72
N GLY A 135 10.77 6.47 -12.33
CA GLY A 135 10.79 7.77 -13.00
C GLY A 135 10.46 8.90 -12.03
N LYS A 136 10.11 10.08 -12.56
CA LYS A 136 9.77 11.28 -11.75
C LYS A 136 8.28 11.33 -11.36
N LYS A 137 7.68 10.20 -10.99
CA LYS A 137 6.27 10.11 -10.60
C LYS A 137 6.09 10.44 -9.11
N SER A 138 4.84 10.65 -8.70
CA SER A 138 4.47 10.93 -7.31
C SER A 138 4.97 9.88 -6.31
N GLY A 139 4.92 8.61 -6.69
CA GLY A 139 5.44 7.51 -5.87
C GLY A 139 6.94 7.61 -5.60
N TYR A 140 7.74 7.99 -6.60
CA TYR A 140 9.18 8.23 -6.43
C TYR A 140 9.45 9.40 -5.45
N LEU A 141 8.73 10.52 -5.62
CA LEU A 141 8.87 11.67 -4.71
C LEU A 141 8.50 11.28 -3.27
N ARG A 142 7.46 10.46 -3.09
CA ARG A 142 7.10 9.95 -1.76
C ARG A 142 8.21 9.08 -1.17
N VAL A 143 8.82 8.20 -1.97
CA VAL A 143 9.97 7.38 -1.53
C VAL A 143 11.12 8.28 -1.08
N LEU A 144 11.51 9.29 -1.88
CA LEU A 144 12.57 10.22 -1.50
C LEU A 144 12.27 10.93 -0.18
N GLN A 145 11.03 11.41 0.02
CA GLN A 145 10.60 12.05 1.25
C GLN A 145 10.73 11.11 2.45
N LEU A 146 10.24 9.88 2.34
CA LEU A 146 10.29 8.89 3.43
C LEU A 146 11.71 8.53 3.83
N ILE A 147 12.61 8.40 2.86
CA ILE A 147 14.04 8.13 3.14
C ILE A 147 14.73 9.34 3.74
N GLN A 148 14.39 10.55 3.30
CA GLN A 148 14.88 11.78 3.93
C GLN A 148 14.44 11.86 5.41
N GLU A 149 13.16 11.60 5.70
CA GLU A 149 12.63 11.55 7.07
C GLU A 149 13.33 10.45 7.91
N ALA A 150 13.56 9.25 7.32
CA ALA A 150 14.29 8.18 7.98
C ALA A 150 15.73 8.58 8.34
N MET A 151 16.42 9.25 7.41
CA MET A 151 17.78 9.76 7.62
C MET A 151 17.84 10.82 8.72
N GLU A 152 16.85 11.71 8.79
CA GLU A 152 16.73 12.72 9.86
C GLU A 152 16.54 12.07 11.22
N GLN A 153 15.67 11.06 11.34
CA GLN A 153 15.52 10.28 12.58
C GLN A 153 16.84 9.62 12.98
N HIS A 154 17.54 9.01 12.01
CA HIS A 154 18.81 8.34 12.25
C HIS A 154 19.92 9.31 12.70
N ARG A 155 19.93 10.54 12.19
CA ARG A 155 20.90 11.59 12.56
C ARG A 155 20.60 12.21 13.94
N ASN A 156 19.32 12.45 14.22
CA ASN A 156 18.90 13.16 15.44
C ASN A 156 18.97 12.30 16.71
N GLN A 157 18.88 10.98 16.58
CA GLN A 157 19.03 10.00 17.67
C GLN A 157 18.18 10.29 18.91
N MET A 158 16.96 10.82 18.73
CA MET A 158 16.00 10.98 19.82
C MET A 158 15.46 9.62 20.28
N GLU A 159 14.68 9.58 21.35
CA GLU A 159 14.09 8.33 21.85
C GLU A 159 13.38 7.57 20.73
N ASN A 160 13.60 6.26 20.68
CA ASN A 160 13.02 5.36 19.68
C ASN A 160 13.36 5.71 18.22
N TYR A 161 14.43 6.46 17.96
CA TYR A 161 14.82 6.88 16.60
C TYR A 161 15.01 5.71 15.63
N LYS A 162 15.52 4.56 16.11
CA LYS A 162 15.66 3.36 15.27
C LYS A 162 14.31 2.89 14.77
N THR A 163 13.34 2.71 15.67
CA THR A 163 11.98 2.29 15.31
C THR A 163 11.32 3.30 14.37
N ALA A 164 11.47 4.61 14.63
CA ALA A 164 10.94 5.66 13.76
C ALA A 164 11.56 5.62 12.36
N CYS A 165 12.87 5.44 12.28
CA CYS A 165 13.61 5.27 11.02
C CYS A 165 13.15 4.01 10.26
N GLU A 166 13.05 2.87 10.94
CA GLU A 166 12.61 1.59 10.38
C GLU A 166 11.17 1.61 9.89
N CYS A 167 10.26 2.32 10.59
CA CYS A 167 8.89 2.53 10.14
C CYS A 167 8.84 3.33 8.82
N ARG A 168 9.61 4.43 8.70
CA ARG A 168 9.69 5.21 7.46
C ARG A 168 10.25 4.39 6.30
N PHE A 169 11.28 3.60 6.58
CA PHE A 169 11.86 2.72 5.57
C PHE A 169 10.89 1.62 5.14
N MET A 170 10.16 0.99 6.06
CA MET A 170 9.12 0.02 5.73
C MET A 170 8.04 0.64 4.84
N GLU A 171 7.58 1.87 5.15
CA GLU A 171 6.62 2.59 4.31
C GLU A 171 7.17 2.85 2.90
N ALA A 172 8.46 3.18 2.79
CA ALA A 172 9.14 3.34 1.49
C ALA A 172 9.16 2.01 0.71
N LEU A 173 9.50 0.89 1.35
CA LEU A 173 9.47 -0.44 0.71
C LEU A 173 8.07 -0.82 0.21
N VAL A 174 7.03 -0.55 1.01
CA VAL A 174 5.62 -0.74 0.61
C VAL A 174 5.27 0.11 -0.61
N THR A 175 5.71 1.37 -0.61
CA THR A 175 5.48 2.31 -1.73
C THR A 175 6.16 1.81 -3.01
N ILE A 176 7.43 1.39 -2.93
CA ILE A 176 8.20 0.84 -4.06
C ILE A 176 7.49 -0.40 -4.63
N SER A 177 7.05 -1.31 -3.75
CA SER A 177 6.34 -2.53 -4.15
C SER A 177 5.05 -2.21 -4.91
N ARG A 178 4.22 -1.30 -4.38
CA ARG A 178 2.96 -0.88 -5.01
C ARG A 178 3.17 -0.21 -6.36
N GLU A 179 4.14 0.70 -6.46
CA GLU A 179 4.48 1.39 -7.71
C GLU A 179 5.05 0.42 -8.77
N SER A 180 5.86 -0.53 -8.34
CA SER A 180 6.37 -1.59 -9.20
C SER A 180 5.24 -2.41 -9.83
N LEU A 181 4.29 -2.86 -9.02
CA LEU A 181 3.10 -3.60 -9.48
C LEU A 181 2.24 -2.76 -10.41
N SER A 182 2.02 -1.48 -10.09
CA SER A 182 1.24 -0.56 -10.92
C SER A 182 1.90 -0.33 -12.28
N SER A 183 3.22 -0.15 -12.30
CA SER A 183 3.99 0.01 -13.54
C SER A 183 3.99 -1.26 -14.40
N TRP A 184 3.99 -2.42 -13.78
CA TRP A 184 3.93 -3.70 -14.48
C TRP A 184 2.54 -3.92 -15.11
N THR A 185 1.45 -3.63 -14.37
CA THR A 185 0.08 -3.74 -14.89
C THR A 185 -0.23 -2.76 -16.01
N ALA A 186 0.46 -1.63 -16.09
CA ALA A 186 0.30 -0.62 -17.14
C ALA A 186 0.97 -0.99 -18.48
N ARG A 187 1.80 -2.04 -18.55
CA ARG A 187 2.51 -2.44 -19.77
C ARG A 187 1.61 -3.28 -20.69
N PRO A 188 1.42 -2.90 -21.98
CA PRO A 188 0.55 -3.64 -22.91
C PRO A 188 1.00 -5.08 -23.19
N THR A 189 2.27 -5.40 -22.95
CA THR A 189 2.92 -6.66 -23.33
C THR A 189 2.64 -7.83 -22.38
N HIS A 190 2.08 -7.59 -21.20
CA HIS A 190 1.95 -8.64 -20.18
C HIS A 190 0.55 -9.25 -20.04
N GLY A 191 -0.37 -8.96 -20.99
CA GLY A 191 -1.67 -9.67 -21.06
C GLY A 191 -2.59 -9.48 -19.85
N ILE A 192 -2.21 -8.68 -18.85
CA ILE A 192 -3.11 -8.32 -17.76
C ILE A 192 -4.12 -7.33 -18.33
N PRO A 193 -5.41 -7.65 -18.20
CA PRO A 193 -6.43 -6.73 -18.67
C PRO A 193 -6.24 -5.37 -17.97
N SER A 194 -6.27 -4.29 -18.74
CA SER A 194 -6.39 -2.91 -18.23
C SER A 194 -7.56 -2.75 -17.23
N SER A 195 -8.38 -3.76 -17.18
CA SER A 195 -9.49 -3.97 -16.24
C SER A 195 -9.10 -3.99 -14.77
N TYR A 196 -7.90 -4.47 -14.39
CA TYR A 196 -7.50 -4.54 -12.98
C TYR A 196 -7.22 -3.14 -12.41
N HIS A 197 -6.49 -2.31 -13.17
CA HIS A 197 -6.23 -0.92 -12.77
C HIS A 197 -7.54 -0.14 -12.62
N ARG A 198 -8.47 -0.31 -13.59
CA ARG A 198 -9.80 0.30 -13.53
C ARG A 198 -10.64 -0.13 -12.33
N VAL A 199 -10.54 -1.40 -11.91
CA VAL A 199 -11.23 -1.88 -10.71
C VAL A 199 -10.71 -1.19 -9.47
N HIS A 200 -9.40 -0.98 -9.38
CA HIS A 200 -8.79 -0.28 -8.23
C HIS A 200 -9.15 1.21 -8.20
N GLU A 201 -9.10 1.88 -9.34
CA GLU A 201 -9.54 3.29 -9.48
C GLU A 201 -11.02 3.43 -9.11
N LEU A 202 -11.85 2.48 -9.57
CA LEU A 202 -13.27 2.47 -9.24
C LEU A 202 -13.52 2.23 -7.73
N LEU A 203 -12.77 1.35 -7.08
CA LEU A 203 -12.85 1.17 -5.63
C LEU A 203 -12.47 2.44 -4.86
N ASN A 204 -11.41 3.12 -5.26
CA ASN A 204 -11.02 4.39 -4.67
C ASN A 204 -12.11 5.45 -4.87
N TYR A 205 -12.64 5.56 -6.09
CA TYR A 205 -13.76 6.46 -6.40
C TYR A 205 -14.98 6.19 -5.51
N LEU A 206 -15.37 4.91 -5.31
CA LEU A 206 -16.48 4.55 -4.43
C LEU A 206 -16.21 4.93 -2.97
N ASN A 207 -14.98 4.70 -2.47
CA ASN A 207 -14.60 5.05 -1.10
C ASN A 207 -14.55 6.55 -0.83
N GLU A 208 -14.16 7.34 -1.82
CA GLU A 208 -14.12 8.82 -1.70
C GLU A 208 -15.50 9.46 -1.86
N ASN A 209 -16.35 8.87 -2.72
CA ASN A 209 -17.61 9.47 -3.13
C ASN A 209 -18.88 8.76 -2.60
N TYR A 210 -18.75 7.78 -1.68
CA TYR A 210 -19.88 6.96 -1.19
C TYR A 210 -21.06 7.79 -0.71
N HIS A 211 -20.83 8.97 -0.14
CA HIS A 211 -21.85 9.88 0.38
C HIS A 211 -22.67 10.57 -0.71
N ARG A 212 -22.18 10.59 -1.96
CA ARG A 212 -22.84 11.17 -3.12
C ARG A 212 -23.80 10.19 -3.78
N GLN A 213 -24.64 10.72 -4.68
CA GLN A 213 -25.46 9.90 -5.56
C GLN A 213 -24.59 9.37 -6.72
N ILE A 214 -24.31 8.08 -6.69
CA ILE A 214 -23.56 7.38 -7.73
C ILE A 214 -24.57 6.58 -8.56
N SER A 215 -24.57 6.82 -9.88
CA SER A 215 -25.40 6.10 -10.87
C SER A 215 -24.50 5.34 -11.84
N GLY A 216 -25.07 4.35 -12.54
CA GLY A 216 -24.36 3.64 -13.61
C GLY A 216 -23.86 4.59 -14.70
N ALA A 217 -24.72 5.53 -15.13
CA ALA A 217 -24.36 6.54 -16.13
C ALA A 217 -23.22 7.47 -15.65
N GLY A 218 -23.24 7.88 -14.37
CA GLY A 218 -22.14 8.67 -13.81
C GLY A 218 -20.80 7.90 -13.74
N ILE A 219 -20.85 6.60 -13.49
CA ILE A 219 -19.65 5.74 -13.56
C ILE A 219 -19.17 5.60 -15.02
N GLU A 220 -20.08 5.46 -16.00
CA GLU A 220 -19.70 5.41 -17.42
C GLU A 220 -18.98 6.69 -17.86
N GLU A 221 -19.49 7.83 -17.43
CA GLU A 221 -18.90 9.14 -17.74
C GLU A 221 -17.52 9.29 -17.11
N GLU A 222 -17.39 9.01 -15.81
CA GLU A 222 -16.14 9.16 -15.05
C GLU A 222 -15.03 8.24 -15.58
N PHE A 223 -15.37 6.99 -15.91
CA PHE A 223 -14.38 5.99 -16.33
C PHE A 223 -14.29 5.82 -17.86
N SER A 224 -15.05 6.60 -18.63
CA SER A 224 -15.13 6.50 -20.10
C SER A 224 -15.27 5.06 -20.58
N CYS A 225 -16.14 4.29 -19.90
CA CYS A 225 -16.28 2.86 -20.13
C CYS A 225 -17.70 2.38 -19.79
N ASN A 226 -18.24 1.46 -20.60
CA ASN A 226 -19.58 0.92 -20.40
C ASN A 226 -19.74 0.29 -19.02
N PHE A 227 -20.83 0.63 -18.30
CA PHE A 227 -21.10 0.20 -16.93
C PHE A 227 -21.24 -1.32 -16.79
N ASP A 228 -21.92 -1.99 -17.73
CA ASP A 228 -22.12 -3.44 -17.67
C ASP A 228 -20.78 -4.19 -17.79
N TYR A 229 -19.91 -3.68 -18.65
CA TYR A 229 -18.54 -4.20 -18.76
C TYR A 229 -17.77 -4.00 -17.47
N LEU A 230 -17.77 -2.76 -16.93
CA LEU A 230 -17.08 -2.45 -15.65
C LEU A 230 -17.63 -3.30 -14.52
N ASN A 231 -18.95 -3.42 -14.39
CA ASN A 231 -19.59 -4.19 -13.34
C ASN A 231 -19.27 -5.70 -13.42
N ARG A 232 -19.17 -6.26 -14.64
CA ARG A 232 -18.76 -7.66 -14.84
C ARG A 232 -17.30 -7.87 -14.43
N VAL A 233 -16.42 -6.98 -14.86
CA VAL A 233 -15.00 -7.02 -14.52
C VAL A 233 -14.81 -6.82 -13.02
N PHE A 234 -15.48 -5.84 -12.43
CA PHE A 234 -15.47 -5.57 -11.01
C PHE A 234 -15.94 -6.79 -10.20
N LYS A 235 -17.07 -7.41 -10.61
CA LYS A 235 -17.58 -8.63 -9.96
C LYS A 235 -16.62 -9.80 -10.06
N LYS A 236 -15.91 -9.94 -11.20
CA LYS A 236 -14.90 -11.00 -11.37
C LYS A 236 -13.73 -10.83 -10.40
N ASN A 237 -13.26 -9.59 -10.16
CA ASN A 237 -12.11 -9.29 -9.32
C ASN A 237 -12.46 -9.13 -7.84
N ILE A 238 -13.63 -8.55 -7.51
CA ILE A 238 -14.03 -8.18 -6.15
C ILE A 238 -15.04 -9.19 -5.56
N GLY A 239 -15.60 -10.09 -6.37
CA GLY A 239 -16.61 -11.06 -5.95
C GLY A 239 -18.03 -10.51 -5.84
N LYS A 240 -18.23 -9.18 -5.90
CA LYS A 240 -19.52 -8.50 -5.77
C LYS A 240 -19.70 -7.39 -6.82
N THR A 241 -20.94 -7.00 -7.08
CA THR A 241 -21.25 -5.90 -8.01
C THR A 241 -20.81 -4.55 -7.45
N ILE A 242 -20.63 -3.54 -8.32
CA ILE A 242 -20.27 -2.18 -7.94
C ILE A 242 -21.23 -1.60 -6.90
N PHE A 243 -22.55 -1.69 -7.13
CA PHE A 243 -23.52 -1.18 -6.16
C PHE A 243 -23.63 -2.00 -4.87
N ALA A 244 -23.33 -3.30 -4.91
CA ALA A 244 -23.23 -4.10 -3.69
C ALA A 244 -22.04 -3.66 -2.82
N CYS A 245 -20.88 -3.39 -3.46
CA CYS A 245 -19.70 -2.83 -2.80
C CYS A 245 -19.97 -1.42 -2.24
N LEU A 246 -20.60 -0.54 -3.02
CA LEU A 246 -21.00 0.81 -2.57
C LEU A 246 -21.92 0.73 -1.33
N ASN A 247 -22.94 -0.14 -1.36
CA ASN A 247 -23.83 -0.30 -0.20
C ASN A 247 -23.08 -0.79 1.04
N GLU A 248 -22.15 -1.71 0.89
CA GLU A 248 -21.32 -2.21 1.99
C GLU A 248 -20.45 -1.10 2.61
N ILE A 249 -19.77 -0.29 1.79
CA ILE A 249 -19.02 0.89 2.24
C ILE A 249 -19.94 1.84 3.04
N ARG A 250 -21.13 2.14 2.51
CA ARG A 250 -22.10 3.00 3.17
C ARG A 250 -22.57 2.45 4.51
N ILE A 251 -22.82 1.12 4.59
CA ILE A 251 -23.26 0.47 5.83
C ILE A 251 -22.16 0.49 6.88
N HIS A 252 -20.89 0.23 6.51
CA HIS A 252 -19.79 0.35 7.45
C HIS A 252 -19.65 1.76 8.02
N ARG A 253 -19.77 2.80 7.18
CA ARG A 253 -19.78 4.19 7.66
C ARG A 253 -20.99 4.52 8.53
N ALA A 254 -22.16 3.95 8.22
CA ALA A 254 -23.33 4.08 9.06
C ALA A 254 -23.15 3.43 10.44
N MET A 255 -22.53 2.25 10.50
CA MET A 255 -22.23 1.56 11.76
C MET A 255 -21.31 2.43 12.65
N GLU A 256 -20.27 3.04 12.08
CA GLU A 256 -19.37 3.95 12.79
C GLU A 256 -20.16 5.16 13.38
N LEU A 257 -20.98 5.82 12.55
CA LEU A 257 -21.78 6.96 13.00
C LEU A 257 -22.80 6.59 14.08
N LEU A 258 -23.47 5.44 13.94
CA LEU A 258 -24.46 4.95 14.94
C LEU A 258 -23.79 4.55 16.25
N ALA A 259 -22.53 4.09 16.22
CA ALA A 259 -21.78 3.71 17.41
C ALA A 259 -21.18 4.92 18.16
N THR A 260 -20.82 5.98 17.42
CA THR A 260 -20.02 7.11 17.96
C THR A 260 -20.82 8.39 18.13
N THR A 261 -22.09 8.44 17.66
CA THR A 261 -22.88 9.67 17.71
C THR A 261 -24.35 9.40 18.11
N SER A 262 -25.02 10.43 18.60
CA SER A 262 -26.46 10.41 18.90
C SER A 262 -27.34 10.86 17.70
N MET A 263 -26.84 10.73 16.47
CA MET A 263 -27.56 11.15 15.27
C MET A 263 -28.83 10.31 15.07
N LYS A 264 -29.91 10.96 14.59
CA LYS A 264 -31.11 10.25 14.15
C LYS A 264 -30.78 9.31 12.99
N ILE A 265 -31.41 8.14 12.96
CA ILE A 265 -31.19 7.08 11.97
C ILE A 265 -31.36 7.63 10.52
N SER A 266 -32.38 8.45 10.28
CA SER A 266 -32.60 9.09 8.98
C SER A 266 -31.45 10.02 8.57
N VAL A 267 -30.88 10.77 9.53
CA VAL A 267 -29.73 11.64 9.28
C VAL A 267 -28.50 10.82 8.94
N VAL A 268 -28.27 9.71 9.64
CA VAL A 268 -27.18 8.78 9.33
C VAL A 268 -27.34 8.22 7.92
N GLY A 269 -28.54 7.69 7.59
CA GLY A 269 -28.81 7.16 6.24
C GLY A 269 -28.52 8.17 5.14
N TYR A 270 -28.98 9.40 5.31
CA TYR A 270 -28.74 10.50 4.36
C TYR A 270 -27.22 10.83 4.22
N ARG A 271 -26.51 10.96 5.34
CA ARG A 271 -25.07 11.28 5.36
C ARG A 271 -24.21 10.23 4.65
N VAL A 272 -24.58 8.97 4.74
CA VAL A 272 -23.85 7.90 4.05
C VAL A 272 -24.34 7.66 2.62
N GLY A 273 -25.25 8.49 2.10
CA GLY A 273 -25.64 8.52 0.70
C GLY A 273 -26.92 7.75 0.35
N PHE A 274 -27.75 7.31 1.32
CA PHE A 274 -29.07 6.77 1.05
C PHE A 274 -30.11 7.92 0.99
N ARG A 275 -30.98 7.89 -0.01
CA ARG A 275 -32.09 8.86 -0.16
C ARG A 275 -33.38 8.42 0.50
N ASP A 276 -33.54 7.12 0.68
CA ASP A 276 -34.76 6.52 1.23
C ASP A 276 -34.42 5.78 2.52
N ASP A 277 -35.08 6.18 3.62
CA ASP A 277 -34.86 5.65 4.95
C ASP A 277 -35.28 4.18 5.07
N GLY A 278 -36.35 3.80 4.37
CA GLY A 278 -36.84 2.42 4.34
C GLY A 278 -35.83 1.49 3.64
N TYR A 279 -35.32 1.96 2.51
CA TYR A 279 -34.27 1.24 1.79
C TYR A 279 -32.99 1.15 2.61
N PHE A 280 -32.56 2.24 3.26
CA PHE A 280 -31.43 2.23 4.20
C PHE A 280 -31.59 1.16 5.28
N CYS A 281 -32.71 1.18 6.01
CA CYS A 281 -32.99 0.21 7.08
C CYS A 281 -32.97 -1.24 6.57
N LYS A 282 -33.53 -1.48 5.38
CA LYS A 282 -33.55 -2.81 4.75
C LYS A 282 -32.15 -3.29 4.41
N VAL A 283 -31.33 -2.42 3.78
CA VAL A 283 -29.95 -2.73 3.41
C VAL A 283 -29.10 -2.93 4.67
N PHE A 284 -29.21 -2.04 5.66
CA PHE A 284 -28.50 -2.14 6.92
C PHE A 284 -28.75 -3.50 7.61
N LYS A 285 -30.04 -3.87 7.77
CA LYS A 285 -30.41 -5.17 8.36
C LYS A 285 -29.90 -6.36 7.54
N LYS A 286 -29.86 -6.24 6.21
CA LYS A 286 -29.30 -7.28 5.33
C LYS A 286 -27.82 -7.54 5.60
N TYR A 287 -27.03 -6.47 5.84
CA TYR A 287 -25.56 -6.59 6.05
C TYR A 287 -25.19 -6.90 7.51
N THR A 288 -25.95 -6.39 8.48
CA THR A 288 -25.60 -6.50 9.91
C THR A 288 -26.41 -7.54 10.67
N GLY A 289 -27.51 -8.03 10.09
CA GLY A 289 -28.47 -8.94 10.73
C GLY A 289 -29.48 -8.25 11.63
N ILE A 290 -29.28 -7.00 12.07
CA ILE A 290 -30.13 -6.24 12.99
C ILE A 290 -30.48 -4.87 12.42
N SER A 291 -31.51 -4.21 12.98
CA SER A 291 -31.90 -2.87 12.54
C SER A 291 -30.87 -1.80 12.98
N PRO A 292 -30.80 -0.63 12.29
CA PRO A 292 -29.93 0.48 12.70
C PRO A 292 -30.18 0.95 14.13
N GLY A 293 -31.44 0.97 14.58
CA GLY A 293 -31.79 1.34 15.96
C GLY A 293 -31.30 0.36 16.99
N GLN A 294 -31.47 -0.95 16.74
CA GLN A 294 -30.93 -1.98 17.61
C GLN A 294 -29.40 -1.92 17.68
N TYR A 295 -28.75 -1.69 16.54
CA TYR A 295 -27.29 -1.56 16.48
C TYR A 295 -26.76 -0.38 17.31
N GLY A 296 -27.36 0.80 17.17
CA GLY A 296 -26.97 1.99 17.93
C GLY A 296 -27.17 1.80 19.45
N THR A 297 -28.27 1.18 19.88
CA THR A 297 -28.51 0.89 21.29
C THR A 297 -27.48 -0.10 21.86
N MET A 298 -27.16 -1.17 21.14
CA MET A 298 -26.15 -2.16 21.58
C MET A 298 -24.74 -1.55 21.63
N ALA A 299 -24.38 -0.68 20.70
CA ALA A 299 -23.09 -0.01 20.69
C ALA A 299 -22.97 0.99 21.85
N GLY A 300 -24.02 1.76 22.14
CA GLY A 300 -24.07 2.70 23.27
C GLY A 300 -23.96 1.99 24.64
N VAL A 301 -24.60 0.85 24.83
CA VAL A 301 -24.50 0.06 26.07
C VAL A 301 -23.07 -0.45 26.28
N ARG A 302 -22.37 -0.90 25.25
CA ARG A 302 -20.98 -1.35 25.36
C ARG A 302 -20.01 -0.23 25.77
N GLN A 303 -20.25 1.03 25.36
CA GLN A 303 -19.46 2.17 25.78
C GLN A 303 -19.65 2.47 27.28
N CYS A 304 -20.88 2.43 27.78
CA CYS A 304 -21.17 2.64 29.21
C CYS A 304 -20.59 1.56 30.13
N GLU A 305 -20.53 0.31 29.67
CA GLU A 305 -19.91 -0.81 30.42
C GLU A 305 -18.38 -0.72 30.44
N GLY A 306 -17.76 -0.16 29.40
CA GLY A 306 -16.30 0.14 29.35
C GLY A 306 -15.87 1.18 30.36
N GLU A 307 -16.59 2.30 30.45
CA GLU A 307 -16.32 3.38 31.39
C GLU A 307 -16.55 2.95 32.85
N SER A 308 -17.47 2.04 33.11
CA SER A 308 -17.75 1.53 34.47
C SER A 308 -16.66 0.58 35.00
N ARG A 309 -15.84 -0.01 34.14
CA ARG A 309 -14.72 -0.88 34.55
C ARG A 309 -13.43 -0.16 34.84
N GLU A 310 -13.19 1.00 34.22
CA GLU A 310 -12.00 1.81 34.50
C GLU A 310 -12.09 2.56 35.83
N THR A 311 -13.30 2.89 36.32
CA THR A 311 -13.50 3.59 37.61
C THR A 311 -13.52 2.67 38.84
N ALA A 312 -13.55 1.33 38.65
CA ALA A 312 -13.58 0.36 39.76
C ALA A 312 -12.21 -0.23 40.14
N GLY A 313 -11.13 0.21 39.49
CA GLY A 313 -9.75 -0.28 39.73
C GLY A 313 -8.89 0.55 40.66
N ASP A 314 -9.41 1.68 41.18
CA ASP A 314 -8.62 2.60 42.05
C ASP A 314 -9.31 2.82 43.40
N ARG A 315 -9.32 1.75 44.24
CA ARG A 315 -9.55 1.85 45.68
C ARG A 315 -8.81 0.74 46.41
#